data_537ec8f1f2f4aa141ad37f7cbdd8d830
#
_entry.id   537ec8f1f2f4aa141ad37f7cbdd8d830
#
_cell.length_a   1.000
_cell.length_b   1.000
_cell.length_c   1.000
_cell.angle_alpha   90.00
_cell.angle_beta   90.00
_cell.angle_gamma   90.00
#
_symmetry.space_group_name_H-M   'P 1'
#
loop_
_entity.id
_entity.type
_entity.pdbx_description
1 polymer ?
#
loop_
_entity_poly.entity_id
_entity_poly.type
_entity_poly.pdbx_seq_one_letter_code
_entity_poly.pdbx_strand_id
1 'polypeptide(L)'
;MEPKQKILIVDDSEINRAMLKEILGEGYEYLEAENGLRAIEILRRRTDIALVLLDLIMPEMDGFDVLRVMQCYAWPEEIPVIVISAAEDTRSVERAYDMGVADYIRRPFERVMVLRRVKNALMLYAKQKRLTRLVTDQVYEKEHNGVLMINILSHVVEFRNSESGQHVLHIRTLTGLLLHQLAQKTDRYQLDESDISLISTASALHDIGKIMIPEEILNKPGRLTEEEYATIKTHTTEGARILKGLAIGQDEPLVKVAHAICRWHHERYDGNGYPDGLKGDEIPIAAQVVALADVYDALTSERCYKQSYSHEKAVDMILHGECGSFNPLLMECLKESSELLRTELQRSEYDRGFRHETRRLSEEILHREALPREDRAQRLLDLERERTAFYAEQRGGIQFDYD
;
A
#
# COMPACT_ATOMS: atom_id res chain seq x y z
N MET A 1 31.13 13.23 3.12
CA MET A 1 30.79 14.17 4.23
C MET A 1 29.27 14.14 4.33
N GLU A 2 28.71 13.91 5.50
CA GLU A 2 27.27 14.05 5.69
C GLU A 2 26.84 15.50 5.39
N PRO A 3 25.69 15.72 4.74
CA PRO A 3 25.19 17.06 4.46
C PRO A 3 24.94 17.79 5.78
N LYS A 4 25.39 19.07 5.85
CA LYS A 4 25.16 19.89 7.03
C LYS A 4 23.64 20.10 7.25
N GLN A 5 23.18 20.03 8.49
CA GLN A 5 21.80 20.37 8.85
C GLN A 5 21.54 21.87 8.59
N LYS A 6 20.35 22.19 8.08
CA LYS A 6 19.95 23.55 7.71
C LYS A 6 19.11 24.18 8.80
N ILE A 7 19.50 25.35 9.26
CA ILE A 7 18.77 26.13 10.25
C ILE A 7 18.26 27.41 9.58
N LEU A 8 16.94 27.62 9.66
CA LEU A 8 16.30 28.85 9.24
C LEU A 8 16.29 29.83 10.44
N ILE A 9 16.91 30.99 10.27
CA ILE A 9 16.92 32.06 11.28
C ILE A 9 15.99 33.16 10.78
N VAL A 10 14.96 33.46 11.55
CA VAL A 10 13.93 34.45 11.26
C VAL A 10 13.96 35.52 12.32
N ASP A 11 14.46 36.71 11.98
CA ASP A 11 14.59 37.85 12.89
C ASP A 11 14.74 39.10 12.00
N ASP A 12 14.08 40.21 12.32
CA ASP A 12 14.17 41.45 11.52
C ASP A 12 15.51 42.15 11.64
N SER A 13 16.25 41.90 12.74
CA SER A 13 17.56 42.44 12.98
C SER A 13 18.68 41.61 12.33
N GLU A 14 19.36 42.16 11.36
CA GLU A 14 20.57 41.57 10.75
C GLU A 14 21.66 41.24 11.80
N ILE A 15 21.81 42.10 12.83
CA ILE A 15 22.75 41.89 13.91
C ILE A 15 22.42 40.62 14.68
N ASN A 16 21.14 40.40 15.01
CA ASN A 16 20.70 39.19 15.71
C ASN A 16 20.95 37.93 14.88
N ARG A 17 20.63 37.97 13.59
CA ARG A 17 20.89 36.83 12.70
C ARG A 17 22.38 36.52 12.60
N ALA A 18 23.23 37.55 12.47
CA ALA A 18 24.70 37.40 12.44
C ALA A 18 25.24 36.82 13.76
N MET A 19 24.76 37.32 14.92
CA MET A 19 25.16 36.84 16.25
C MET A 19 24.75 35.37 16.46
N LEU A 20 23.57 34.97 16.06
CA LEU A 20 23.12 33.56 16.15
C LEU A 20 23.99 32.64 15.29
N LYS A 21 24.36 33.06 14.07
CA LYS A 21 25.27 32.31 13.21
C LYS A 21 26.65 32.16 13.83
N GLU A 22 27.20 33.25 14.43
CA GLU A 22 28.48 33.22 15.12
C GLU A 22 28.45 32.27 16.33
N ILE A 23 27.39 32.32 17.13
CA ILE A 23 27.20 31.44 18.29
C ILE A 23 27.18 29.97 17.86
N LEU A 24 26.38 29.63 16.83
CA LEU A 24 26.16 28.28 16.36
C LEU A 24 27.37 27.73 15.57
N GLY A 25 28.17 28.60 14.93
CA GLY A 25 29.40 28.24 14.25
C GLY A 25 29.19 27.57 12.88
N GLU A 26 30.26 26.99 12.34
CA GLU A 26 30.27 26.44 10.96
C GLU A 26 29.68 25.04 10.80
N GLY A 27 29.09 24.46 11.88
CA GLY A 27 28.54 23.10 11.88
C GLY A 27 27.24 22.96 11.08
N TYR A 28 26.60 24.07 10.75
CA TYR A 28 25.28 24.13 10.10
C TYR A 28 25.31 24.94 8.82
N GLU A 29 24.32 24.77 7.96
CA GLU A 29 23.99 25.65 6.85
C GLU A 29 22.88 26.60 7.28
N TYR A 30 22.99 27.88 7.00
CA TYR A 30 22.03 28.88 7.47
C TYR A 30 21.20 29.43 6.32
N LEU A 31 19.89 29.51 6.56
CA LEU A 31 18.93 30.26 5.77
C LEU A 31 18.46 31.44 6.61
N GLU A 32 18.24 32.57 6.01
CA GLU A 32 17.82 33.78 6.69
C GLU A 32 16.52 34.34 6.14
N ALA A 33 15.65 34.81 7.03
CA ALA A 33 14.47 35.56 6.70
C ALA A 33 14.39 36.80 7.61
N GLU A 34 14.08 37.93 7.01
CA GLU A 34 13.99 39.23 7.70
C GLU A 34 12.58 39.52 8.25
N ASN A 35 11.60 38.71 7.90
CA ASN A 35 10.21 38.76 8.38
C ASN A 35 9.51 37.43 8.20
N GLY A 36 8.29 37.34 8.72
CA GLY A 36 7.49 36.10 8.67
C GLY A 36 7.09 35.71 7.23
N LEU A 37 6.82 36.66 6.34
CA LEU A 37 6.44 36.39 4.94
C LEU A 37 7.58 35.64 4.22
N ARG A 38 8.80 36.15 4.39
CA ARG A 38 9.99 35.51 3.80
C ARG A 38 10.26 34.14 4.40
N ALA A 39 10.01 33.95 5.70
CA ALA A 39 10.15 32.65 6.36
C ALA A 39 9.18 31.62 5.75
N ILE A 40 7.91 31.97 5.57
CA ILE A 40 6.90 31.08 4.97
C ILE A 40 7.25 30.76 3.51
N GLU A 41 7.75 31.73 2.74
CA GLU A 41 8.18 31.48 1.36
C GLU A 41 9.30 30.41 1.31
N ILE A 42 10.29 30.52 2.21
CA ILE A 42 11.40 29.56 2.31
C ILE A 42 10.86 28.18 2.73
N LEU A 43 10.01 28.10 3.76
CA LEU A 43 9.44 26.86 4.27
C LEU A 43 8.60 26.11 3.22
N ARG A 44 7.87 26.84 2.39
CA ARG A 44 7.08 26.23 1.28
C ARG A 44 7.94 25.63 0.17
N ARG A 45 9.12 26.22 -0.07
CA ARG A 45 10.02 25.79 -1.16
C ARG A 45 11.02 24.72 -0.75
N ARG A 46 11.23 24.51 0.54
CA ARG A 46 12.29 23.65 1.07
C ARG A 46 11.77 22.68 2.10
N THR A 47 12.08 21.43 1.88
CA THR A 47 11.74 20.30 2.78
C THR A 47 12.92 19.83 3.62
N ASP A 48 14.10 20.49 3.45
CA ASP A 48 15.37 20.07 4.06
C ASP A 48 15.79 20.96 5.26
N ILE A 49 14.85 21.73 5.81
CA ILE A 49 15.08 22.57 6.99
C ILE A 49 15.00 21.69 8.25
N ALA A 50 16.04 21.71 9.06
CA ALA A 50 16.16 20.88 10.25
C ALA A 50 15.68 21.59 11.52
N LEU A 51 15.66 22.94 11.55
CA LEU A 51 15.22 23.72 12.70
C LEU A 51 14.92 25.16 12.27
N VAL A 52 13.93 25.79 12.93
CA VAL A 52 13.61 27.21 12.78
C VAL A 52 13.93 27.94 14.10
N LEU A 53 14.73 29.01 14.04
CA LEU A 53 14.85 30.00 15.10
C LEU A 53 13.99 31.19 14.71
N LEU A 54 12.95 31.48 15.50
CA LEU A 54 11.89 32.42 15.14
C LEU A 54 11.76 33.54 16.16
N ASP A 55 12.01 34.79 15.76
CA ASP A 55 11.60 35.93 16.56
C ASP A 55 10.09 36.09 16.58
N LEU A 56 9.56 36.41 17.74
CA LEU A 56 8.11 36.64 17.91
C LEU A 56 7.69 38.05 17.46
N ILE A 57 8.57 39.02 17.53
CA ILE A 57 8.24 40.43 17.27
C ILE A 57 8.96 40.88 15.99
N MET A 58 8.25 40.93 14.90
CA MET A 58 8.75 41.35 13.60
C MET A 58 7.72 42.19 12.84
N PRO A 59 8.16 43.09 11.93
CA PRO A 59 7.25 43.84 11.09
C PRO A 59 6.54 42.94 10.04
N GLU A 60 5.43 43.43 9.47
CA GLU A 60 4.64 42.81 8.40
C GLU A 60 3.91 41.52 8.84
N MET A 61 4.61 40.50 9.24
CA MET A 61 4.11 39.23 9.71
C MET A 61 4.90 38.80 10.93
N ASP A 62 4.25 38.75 12.09
CA ASP A 62 4.89 38.41 13.35
C ASP A 62 5.16 36.91 13.51
N GLY A 63 5.92 36.53 14.54
CA GLY A 63 6.26 35.12 14.78
C GLY A 63 5.05 34.25 15.12
N PHE A 64 3.99 34.80 15.74
CA PHE A 64 2.76 34.05 16.01
C PHE A 64 1.98 33.77 14.72
N ASP A 65 2.00 34.69 13.76
CA ASP A 65 1.39 34.45 12.46
C ASP A 65 2.15 33.36 11.69
N VAL A 66 3.47 33.35 11.78
CA VAL A 66 4.29 32.27 11.20
C VAL A 66 3.93 30.93 11.83
N LEU A 67 3.85 30.83 13.16
CA LEU A 67 3.47 29.61 13.88
C LEU A 67 2.06 29.13 13.48
N ARG A 68 1.11 30.05 13.32
CA ARG A 68 -0.26 29.72 12.89
C ARG A 68 -0.28 29.10 11.48
N VAL A 69 0.45 29.67 10.55
CA VAL A 69 0.60 29.11 9.21
C VAL A 69 1.30 27.74 9.27
N MET A 70 2.37 27.61 10.05
CA MET A 70 3.06 26.33 10.20
C MET A 70 2.14 25.23 10.75
N GLN A 71 1.26 25.55 11.73
CA GLN A 71 0.26 24.61 12.25
C GLN A 71 -0.74 24.17 11.17
N CYS A 72 -1.22 25.08 10.32
CA CYS A 72 -2.14 24.73 9.23
C CYS A 72 -1.56 23.71 8.25
N TYR A 73 -0.22 23.66 8.13
CA TYR A 73 0.50 22.70 7.28
C TYR A 73 1.12 21.53 8.07
N ALA A 74 0.85 21.40 9.36
CA ALA A 74 1.44 20.40 10.28
C ALA A 74 2.99 20.41 10.32
N TRP A 75 3.65 21.50 9.92
CA TRP A 75 5.12 21.59 9.90
C TRP A 75 5.78 21.48 11.30
N PRO A 76 5.19 21.95 12.43
CA PRO A 76 5.82 21.80 13.74
C PRO A 76 6.02 20.34 14.18
N GLU A 77 5.29 19.40 13.59
CA GLU A 77 5.49 17.96 13.82
C GLU A 77 6.75 17.44 13.15
N GLU A 78 7.20 18.09 12.08
CA GLU A 78 8.36 17.69 11.27
C GLU A 78 9.60 18.55 11.52
N ILE A 79 9.42 19.86 11.85
CA ILE A 79 10.47 20.84 11.98
C ILE A 79 10.37 21.53 13.35
N PRO A 80 11.35 21.33 14.26
CA PRO A 80 11.35 22.02 15.55
C PRO A 80 11.47 23.53 15.38
N VAL A 81 10.64 24.26 16.11
CA VAL A 81 10.70 25.71 16.19
C VAL A 81 11.19 26.10 17.57
N ILE A 82 12.23 26.92 17.64
CA ILE A 82 12.67 27.59 18.88
C ILE A 82 12.36 29.07 18.72
N VAL A 83 11.49 29.59 19.59
CA VAL A 83 11.16 31.00 19.56
C VAL A 83 12.22 31.86 20.29
N ILE A 84 12.36 33.08 19.83
CA ILE A 84 13.24 34.08 20.42
C ILE A 84 12.36 35.14 21.07
N SER A 85 12.61 35.46 22.33
CA SER A 85 11.80 36.43 23.07
C SER A 85 12.63 37.37 23.95
N ALA A 86 12.07 38.54 24.31
CA ALA A 86 12.65 39.41 25.32
C ALA A 86 12.57 38.79 26.72
N ALA A 87 13.47 39.19 27.62
CA ALA A 87 13.63 38.55 28.93
C ALA A 87 12.37 38.58 29.86
N GLU A 88 11.45 39.50 29.62
CA GLU A 88 10.27 39.74 30.52
C GLU A 88 8.93 39.21 29.95
N ASP A 89 8.95 38.60 28.75
CA ASP A 89 7.73 38.23 28.06
C ASP A 89 7.29 36.75 28.29
N THR A 90 6.92 36.47 29.55
CA THR A 90 6.48 35.10 29.97
C THR A 90 5.18 34.68 29.25
N ARG A 91 4.22 35.61 29.02
CA ARG A 91 2.93 35.28 28.39
C ARG A 91 3.07 34.87 26.94
N SER A 92 3.91 35.56 26.21
CA SER A 92 4.18 35.20 24.80
C SER A 92 4.90 33.85 24.67
N VAL A 93 5.76 33.52 25.65
CA VAL A 93 6.42 32.18 25.66
C VAL A 93 5.41 31.08 25.98
N GLU A 94 4.49 31.27 26.97
CA GLU A 94 3.42 30.30 27.25
C GLU A 94 2.54 30.09 26.02
N ARG A 95 2.07 31.16 25.39
CA ARG A 95 1.30 31.08 24.15
C ARG A 95 2.03 30.35 23.01
N ALA A 96 3.33 30.56 22.88
CA ALA A 96 4.13 29.87 21.87
C ALA A 96 4.18 28.36 22.14
N TYR A 97 4.34 27.93 23.40
CA TYR A 97 4.26 26.50 23.77
C TYR A 97 2.91 25.86 23.44
N ASP A 98 1.81 26.58 23.72
CA ASP A 98 0.46 26.13 23.32
C ASP A 98 0.32 25.96 21.78
N MET A 99 1.15 26.64 21.02
CA MET A 99 1.26 26.54 19.57
C MET A 99 2.26 25.48 19.09
N GLY A 100 2.84 24.69 19.99
CA GLY A 100 3.66 23.52 19.64
C GLY A 100 5.13 23.84 19.37
N VAL A 101 5.68 24.96 19.88
CA VAL A 101 7.12 25.22 19.74
C VAL A 101 7.95 24.26 20.61
N ALA A 102 9.13 23.89 20.13
CA ALA A 102 9.98 22.95 20.82
C ALA A 102 10.68 23.55 22.05
N ASP A 103 11.05 24.84 21.99
CA ASP A 103 11.75 25.55 23.07
C ASP A 103 11.76 27.07 22.81
N TYR A 104 12.35 27.84 23.71
CA TYR A 104 12.55 29.28 23.55
C TYR A 104 13.96 29.74 23.95
N ILE A 105 14.42 30.83 23.36
CA ILE A 105 15.73 31.49 23.66
C ILE A 105 15.44 32.92 24.09
N ARG A 106 15.98 33.29 25.25
CA ARG A 106 15.90 34.68 25.77
C ARG A 106 17.00 35.59 25.22
N ARG A 107 16.65 36.83 25.03
CA ARG A 107 17.64 37.91 24.83
C ARG A 107 18.03 38.55 26.19
N PRO A 108 19.33 38.90 26.40
CA PRO A 108 20.45 38.74 25.48
C PRO A 108 20.88 37.28 25.28
N PHE A 109 21.44 36.97 24.11
CA PHE A 109 21.83 35.61 23.76
C PHE A 109 22.99 35.10 24.62
N GLU A 110 22.74 34.09 25.41
CA GLU A 110 23.77 33.37 26.15
C GLU A 110 24.25 32.17 25.31
N ARG A 111 25.51 32.22 24.88
CA ARG A 111 26.12 31.25 23.94
C ARG A 111 25.87 29.81 24.34
N VAL A 112 26.10 29.45 25.60
CA VAL A 112 25.98 28.08 26.08
C VAL A 112 24.50 27.60 25.99
N MET A 113 23.54 28.47 26.31
CA MET A 113 22.13 28.16 26.30
C MET A 113 21.62 27.99 24.86
N VAL A 114 21.97 28.89 23.94
CA VAL A 114 21.60 28.78 22.52
C VAL A 114 22.11 27.46 21.95
N LEU A 115 23.39 27.15 22.12
CA LEU A 115 23.95 25.89 21.63
C LEU A 115 23.26 24.64 22.18
N ARG A 116 22.98 24.62 23.49
CA ARG A 116 22.35 23.46 24.12
C ARG A 116 20.91 23.27 23.65
N ARG A 117 20.11 24.36 23.57
CA ARG A 117 18.70 24.27 23.13
C ARG A 117 18.60 23.82 21.68
N VAL A 118 19.38 24.42 20.78
CA VAL A 118 19.45 24.01 19.37
C VAL A 118 19.86 22.55 19.23
N LYS A 119 20.93 22.12 19.90
CA LYS A 119 21.40 20.72 19.83
C LYS A 119 20.36 19.74 20.39
N ASN A 120 19.72 20.09 21.51
CA ASN A 120 18.69 19.23 22.11
C ASN A 120 17.47 19.10 21.22
N ALA A 121 16.96 20.20 20.65
CA ALA A 121 15.84 20.17 19.71
C ALA A 121 16.15 19.33 18.49
N LEU A 122 17.27 19.56 17.82
CA LEU A 122 17.71 18.77 16.67
C LEU A 122 17.83 17.28 16.99
N MET A 123 18.45 16.95 18.15
CA MET A 123 18.62 15.55 18.56
C MET A 123 17.27 14.87 18.87
N LEU A 124 16.36 15.56 19.56
CA LEU A 124 15.05 15.02 19.92
C LEU A 124 14.21 14.72 18.67
N TYR A 125 14.14 15.68 17.76
CA TYR A 125 13.38 15.50 16.51
C TYR A 125 14.01 14.45 15.58
N ALA A 126 15.33 14.40 15.51
CA ALA A 126 16.01 13.33 14.76
C ALA A 126 15.69 11.93 15.32
N LYS A 127 15.65 11.79 16.65
CA LYS A 127 15.25 10.53 17.31
C LYS A 127 13.79 10.19 17.04
N GLN A 128 12.89 11.16 17.16
CA GLN A 128 11.47 10.97 16.88
C GLN A 128 11.24 10.52 15.44
N LYS A 129 11.82 11.24 14.47
CA LYS A 129 11.73 10.88 13.03
C LYS A 129 12.28 9.49 12.74
N ARG A 130 13.38 9.11 13.40
CA ARG A 130 13.96 7.77 13.29
C ARG A 130 13.01 6.70 13.86
N LEU A 131 12.42 6.95 15.04
CA LEU A 131 11.48 6.02 15.66
C LEU A 131 10.22 5.84 14.81
N THR A 132 9.63 6.93 14.32
CA THR A 132 8.46 6.87 13.43
C THR A 132 8.78 6.04 12.19
N ARG A 133 9.93 6.29 11.55
CA ARG A 133 10.36 5.52 10.39
C ARG A 133 10.51 4.03 10.71
N LEU A 134 11.19 3.69 11.82
CA LEU A 134 11.38 2.28 12.22
C LEU A 134 10.04 1.57 12.47
N VAL A 135 9.08 2.27 13.12
CA VAL A 135 7.74 1.72 13.35
C VAL A 135 7.02 1.50 12.02
N THR A 136 7.07 2.48 11.11
CA THR A 136 6.45 2.36 9.79
C THR A 136 7.07 1.20 8.99
N ASP A 137 8.40 1.11 8.97
CA ASP A 137 9.12 0.04 8.28
C ASP A 137 8.75 -1.34 8.87
N GLN A 138 8.67 -1.47 10.22
CA GLN A 138 8.29 -2.74 10.88
C GLN A 138 6.83 -3.13 10.61
N VAL A 139 5.90 -2.16 10.61
CA VAL A 139 4.50 -2.43 10.26
C VAL A 139 4.41 -2.92 8.82
N TYR A 140 5.07 -2.24 7.90
CA TYR A 140 5.11 -2.63 6.49
C TYR A 140 5.71 -4.04 6.30
N GLU A 141 6.84 -4.34 6.93
CA GLU A 141 7.45 -5.69 6.88
C GLU A 141 6.53 -6.76 7.43
N LYS A 142 5.84 -6.50 8.54
CA LYS A 142 4.91 -7.44 9.16
C LYS A 142 3.73 -7.75 8.25
N GLU A 143 3.12 -6.73 7.66
CA GLU A 143 2.01 -6.88 6.71
C GLU A 143 2.47 -7.61 5.45
N HIS A 144 3.60 -7.23 4.88
CA HIS A 144 4.17 -7.86 3.69
C HIS A 144 4.47 -9.35 3.93
N ASN A 145 5.09 -9.69 5.06
CA ASN A 145 5.39 -11.08 5.41
C ASN A 145 4.12 -11.90 5.62
N GLY A 146 3.07 -11.33 6.23
CA GLY A 146 1.77 -11.97 6.39
C GLY A 146 1.15 -12.35 5.05
N VAL A 147 1.09 -11.39 4.12
CA VAL A 147 0.58 -11.61 2.76
C VAL A 147 1.43 -12.63 1.99
N LEU A 148 2.75 -12.55 2.11
CA LEU A 148 3.67 -13.50 1.46
C LEU A 148 3.42 -14.93 1.96
N MET A 149 3.26 -15.14 3.26
CA MET A 149 2.97 -16.47 3.83
C MET A 149 1.65 -17.02 3.33
N ILE A 150 0.59 -16.20 3.24
CA ILE A 150 -0.69 -16.62 2.68
C ILE A 150 -0.53 -17.04 1.22
N ASN A 151 0.17 -16.24 0.41
CA ASN A 151 0.42 -16.57 -0.99
C ASN A 151 1.22 -17.88 -1.14
N ILE A 152 2.23 -18.12 -0.29
CA ILE A 152 3.00 -19.37 -0.29
C ILE A 152 2.09 -20.56 0.04
N LEU A 153 1.28 -20.45 1.11
CA LEU A 153 0.36 -21.52 1.50
C LEU A 153 -0.64 -21.84 0.38
N SER A 154 -1.24 -20.83 -0.21
CA SER A 154 -2.19 -21.00 -1.32
C SER A 154 -1.51 -21.62 -2.54
N HIS A 155 -0.30 -21.17 -2.87
CA HIS A 155 0.49 -21.75 -3.96
C HIS A 155 0.84 -23.23 -3.73
N VAL A 156 1.15 -23.62 -2.50
CA VAL A 156 1.39 -25.05 -2.17
C VAL A 156 0.13 -25.90 -2.42
N VAL A 157 -1.05 -25.36 -2.12
CA VAL A 157 -2.33 -26.07 -2.39
C VAL A 157 -2.59 -26.16 -3.87
N GLU A 158 -2.41 -25.08 -4.63
CA GLU A 158 -2.61 -25.07 -6.08
C GLU A 158 -1.60 -25.94 -6.83
N PHE A 159 -0.37 -26.02 -6.38
CA PHE A 159 0.65 -26.91 -6.97
C PHE A 159 0.18 -28.37 -7.04
N ARG A 160 -0.63 -28.81 -6.07
CA ARG A 160 -1.27 -30.14 -6.11
C ARG A 160 -2.29 -30.30 -7.24
N ASN A 161 -2.89 -29.19 -7.70
CA ASN A 161 -3.93 -29.19 -8.74
C ASN A 161 -3.37 -29.04 -10.15
N SER A 162 -2.03 -29.03 -10.33
CA SER A 162 -1.39 -28.65 -11.59
C SER A 162 -1.82 -27.25 -12.09
N GLU A 163 -2.37 -26.42 -11.22
CA GLU A 163 -2.71 -25.03 -11.51
C GLU A 163 -1.46 -24.16 -11.35
N SER A 164 -1.35 -23.13 -12.17
CA SER A 164 -0.24 -22.18 -12.05
C SER A 164 -0.48 -21.28 -10.84
N GLY A 165 0.53 -21.02 -10.01
CA GLY A 165 0.43 -20.05 -8.89
C GLY A 165 0.06 -18.62 -9.30
N GLN A 166 -0.37 -18.44 -10.53
CA GLN A 166 -0.91 -17.20 -11.09
C GLN A 166 -2.34 -16.98 -10.65
N HIS A 167 -3.10 -18.05 -10.50
CA HIS A 167 -4.50 -18.00 -10.08
C HIS A 167 -4.68 -17.21 -8.78
N VAL A 168 -3.94 -17.52 -7.72
CA VAL A 168 -4.03 -16.81 -6.43
C VAL A 168 -3.83 -15.30 -6.57
N LEU A 169 -2.82 -14.89 -7.35
CA LEU A 169 -2.55 -13.47 -7.58
C LEU A 169 -3.64 -12.79 -8.39
N HIS A 170 -4.16 -13.48 -9.41
CA HIS A 170 -5.27 -12.99 -10.23
C HIS A 170 -6.53 -12.82 -9.38
N ILE A 171 -6.92 -13.85 -8.61
CA ILE A 171 -8.10 -13.77 -7.72
C ILE A 171 -7.97 -12.59 -6.75
N ARG A 172 -6.81 -12.42 -6.13
CA ARG A 172 -6.57 -11.29 -5.21
C ARG A 172 -6.73 -9.95 -5.92
N THR A 173 -6.11 -9.77 -7.08
CA THR A 173 -6.17 -8.53 -7.86
C THR A 173 -7.58 -8.23 -8.33
N LEU A 174 -8.26 -9.24 -8.92
CA LEU A 174 -9.63 -9.11 -9.39
C LEU A 174 -10.59 -8.78 -8.25
N THR A 175 -10.46 -9.46 -7.11
CA THR A 175 -11.27 -9.21 -5.91
C THR A 175 -11.11 -7.75 -5.45
N GLY A 176 -9.87 -7.24 -5.36
CA GLY A 176 -9.60 -5.86 -4.98
C GLY A 176 -10.23 -4.84 -5.92
N LEU A 177 -10.03 -5.00 -7.22
CA LEU A 177 -10.59 -4.10 -8.24
C LEU A 177 -12.12 -4.08 -8.24
N LEU A 178 -12.76 -5.25 -8.15
CA LEU A 178 -14.21 -5.34 -8.08
C LEU A 178 -14.78 -4.72 -6.80
N LEU A 179 -14.09 -4.88 -5.65
CA LEU A 179 -14.50 -4.26 -4.38
C LEU A 179 -14.34 -2.74 -4.41
N HIS A 180 -13.25 -2.20 -4.96
CA HIS A 180 -13.08 -0.76 -5.14
C HIS A 180 -14.19 -0.16 -6.01
N GLN A 181 -14.51 -0.82 -7.14
CA GLN A 181 -15.61 -0.39 -7.99
C GLN A 181 -16.96 -0.46 -7.27
N LEU A 182 -17.18 -1.51 -6.47
CA LEU A 182 -18.42 -1.67 -5.69
C LEU A 182 -18.55 -0.59 -4.61
N ALA A 183 -17.47 -0.26 -3.90
CA ALA A 183 -17.45 0.78 -2.88
C ALA A 183 -17.75 2.18 -3.46
N GLN A 184 -17.25 2.47 -4.67
CA GLN A 184 -17.58 3.72 -5.37
C GLN A 184 -19.05 3.78 -5.82
N LYS A 185 -19.67 2.62 -6.09
CA LYS A 185 -21.03 2.53 -6.63
C LYS A 185 -22.13 2.56 -5.57
N THR A 186 -21.84 2.05 -4.37
CA THR A 186 -22.86 1.92 -3.31
C THR A 186 -22.26 1.86 -1.92
N ASP A 187 -22.91 2.56 -0.98
CA ASP A 187 -22.59 2.49 0.47
C ASP A 187 -23.23 1.28 1.18
N ARG A 188 -23.95 0.42 0.44
CA ARG A 188 -24.72 -0.71 1.01
C ARG A 188 -23.88 -1.64 1.88
N TYR A 189 -22.63 -1.88 1.50
CA TYR A 189 -21.73 -2.83 2.15
C TYR A 189 -20.73 -2.16 3.08
N GLN A 190 -20.71 -0.82 3.17
CA GLN A 190 -19.83 -0.01 4.03
C GLN A 190 -18.36 -0.46 3.96
N LEU A 191 -17.85 -0.68 2.75
CA LEU A 191 -16.48 -1.13 2.51
C LEU A 191 -15.51 0.05 2.58
N ASP A 192 -14.57 -0.03 3.50
CA ASP A 192 -13.40 0.87 3.52
C ASP A 192 -12.14 0.20 2.93
N GLU A 193 -11.04 0.92 2.82
CA GLU A 193 -9.77 0.42 2.29
C GLU A 193 -9.22 -0.78 3.09
N SER A 194 -9.48 -0.81 4.41
CA SER A 194 -9.07 -1.91 5.29
C SER A 194 -9.86 -3.18 4.97
N ASP A 195 -11.18 -3.05 4.78
CA ASP A 195 -12.06 -4.16 4.41
C ASP A 195 -11.69 -4.71 3.03
N ILE A 196 -11.44 -3.83 2.06
CA ILE A 196 -11.05 -4.23 0.69
C ILE A 196 -9.71 -4.98 0.74
N SER A 197 -8.73 -4.48 1.46
CA SER A 197 -7.42 -5.14 1.63
C SER A 197 -7.56 -6.50 2.33
N LEU A 198 -8.38 -6.57 3.38
CA LEU A 198 -8.65 -7.77 4.14
C LEU A 198 -9.31 -8.86 3.27
N ILE A 199 -10.38 -8.52 2.56
CA ILE A 199 -11.11 -9.45 1.68
C ILE A 199 -10.21 -9.91 0.53
N SER A 200 -9.47 -8.99 -0.10
CA SER A 200 -8.53 -9.32 -1.17
C SER A 200 -7.42 -10.27 -0.70
N THR A 201 -6.93 -10.09 0.53
CA THR A 201 -5.93 -11.00 1.11
C THR A 201 -6.54 -12.37 1.45
N ALA A 202 -7.74 -12.38 2.03
CA ALA A 202 -8.45 -13.61 2.39
C ALA A 202 -8.86 -14.43 1.15
N SER A 203 -9.09 -13.79 -0.01
CA SER A 203 -9.47 -14.46 -1.25
C SER A 203 -8.46 -15.50 -1.73
N ALA A 204 -7.18 -15.29 -1.41
CA ALA A 204 -6.12 -16.25 -1.71
C ALA A 204 -6.35 -17.62 -1.08
N LEU A 205 -7.13 -17.71 0.00
CA LEU A 205 -7.37 -18.94 0.75
C LEU A 205 -8.67 -19.67 0.32
N HIS A 206 -9.42 -19.19 -0.68
CA HIS A 206 -10.72 -19.74 -1.06
C HIS A 206 -10.70 -21.25 -1.28
N ASP A 207 -9.64 -21.76 -1.85
CA ASP A 207 -9.44 -23.15 -2.24
C ASP A 207 -8.56 -23.98 -1.27
N ILE A 208 -8.25 -23.48 -0.08
CA ILE A 208 -7.37 -24.16 0.90
C ILE A 208 -7.87 -25.58 1.22
N GLY A 209 -9.17 -25.82 1.14
CA GLY A 209 -9.80 -27.13 1.37
C GLY A 209 -9.47 -28.19 0.34
N LYS A 210 -8.96 -27.84 -0.83
CA LYS A 210 -8.52 -28.79 -1.86
C LYS A 210 -7.38 -29.70 -1.34
N ILE A 211 -6.68 -29.29 -0.27
CA ILE A 211 -5.68 -30.13 0.39
C ILE A 211 -6.26 -31.46 0.90
N MET A 212 -7.55 -31.50 1.21
CA MET A 212 -8.25 -32.68 1.71
C MET A 212 -8.83 -33.58 0.59
N ILE A 213 -8.81 -33.12 -0.65
CA ILE A 213 -9.33 -33.88 -1.79
C ILE A 213 -8.28 -34.90 -2.27
N PRO A 214 -8.65 -36.18 -2.50
CA PRO A 214 -7.75 -37.18 -3.06
C PRO A 214 -7.18 -36.75 -4.41
N GLU A 215 -5.88 -36.97 -4.61
CA GLU A 215 -5.16 -36.52 -5.80
C GLU A 215 -5.68 -37.18 -7.08
N GLU A 216 -6.12 -38.43 -6.99
CA GLU A 216 -6.67 -39.19 -8.11
C GLU A 216 -7.98 -38.58 -8.63
N ILE A 217 -8.75 -37.92 -7.77
CA ILE A 217 -9.98 -37.21 -8.14
C ILE A 217 -9.63 -35.80 -8.65
N LEU A 218 -8.76 -35.11 -7.92
CA LEU A 218 -8.38 -33.73 -8.19
C LEU A 218 -7.72 -33.57 -9.57
N ASN A 219 -6.80 -34.47 -9.93
CA ASN A 219 -6.02 -34.46 -11.15
C ASN A 219 -6.49 -35.49 -12.20
N LYS A 220 -7.75 -35.94 -12.09
CA LYS A 220 -8.29 -36.94 -13.03
C LYS A 220 -8.30 -36.43 -14.47
N PRO A 221 -7.65 -37.12 -15.39
CA PRO A 221 -7.71 -36.77 -16.81
C PRO A 221 -9.07 -37.20 -17.38
N GLY A 222 -10.03 -36.26 -17.44
CA GLY A 222 -11.36 -36.52 -18.01
C GLY A 222 -12.53 -36.05 -17.17
N ARG A 223 -13.74 -36.49 -17.53
CA ARG A 223 -14.95 -36.10 -16.79
C ARG A 223 -15.04 -36.84 -15.46
N LEU A 224 -15.40 -36.08 -14.42
CA LEU A 224 -15.70 -36.63 -13.10
C LEU A 224 -17.04 -37.37 -13.10
N THR A 225 -17.13 -38.43 -12.30
CA THR A 225 -18.45 -39.04 -11.98
C THR A 225 -19.21 -38.12 -11.02
N GLU A 226 -20.48 -38.37 -10.81
CA GLU A 226 -21.30 -37.61 -9.85
C GLU A 226 -20.74 -37.71 -8.42
N GLU A 227 -20.22 -38.86 -8.02
CA GLU A 227 -19.65 -39.11 -6.71
C GLU A 227 -18.30 -38.37 -6.54
N GLU A 228 -17.44 -38.41 -7.57
CA GLU A 228 -16.18 -37.67 -7.59
C GLU A 228 -16.42 -36.15 -7.56
N TYR A 229 -17.42 -35.67 -8.31
CA TYR A 229 -17.81 -34.27 -8.29
C TYR A 229 -18.37 -33.86 -6.92
N ALA A 230 -19.17 -34.73 -6.28
CA ALA A 230 -19.64 -34.52 -4.91
C ALA A 230 -18.46 -34.43 -3.93
N THR A 231 -17.41 -35.25 -4.12
CA THR A 231 -16.19 -35.21 -3.32
C THR A 231 -15.43 -33.88 -3.53
N ILE A 232 -15.27 -33.42 -4.77
CA ILE A 232 -14.62 -32.11 -5.02
C ILE A 232 -15.38 -30.98 -4.33
N LYS A 233 -16.72 -30.96 -4.38
CA LYS A 233 -17.49 -29.90 -3.72
C LYS A 233 -17.22 -29.79 -2.22
N THR A 234 -16.75 -30.86 -1.57
CA THR A 234 -16.43 -30.83 -0.13
C THR A 234 -15.26 -29.90 0.20
N HIS A 235 -14.43 -29.46 -0.79
CA HIS A 235 -13.33 -28.53 -0.50
C HIS A 235 -13.84 -27.25 0.18
N THR A 236 -15.05 -26.78 -0.12
CA THR A 236 -15.65 -25.59 0.51
C THR A 236 -15.85 -25.79 2.02
N THR A 237 -16.45 -26.91 2.40
CA THR A 237 -16.69 -27.24 3.81
C THR A 237 -15.41 -27.67 4.54
N GLU A 238 -14.50 -28.36 3.86
CA GLU A 238 -13.20 -28.74 4.43
C GLU A 238 -12.31 -27.51 4.65
N GLY A 239 -12.25 -26.55 3.71
CA GLY A 239 -11.55 -25.30 3.88
C GLY A 239 -12.09 -24.49 5.07
N ALA A 240 -13.41 -24.35 5.16
CA ALA A 240 -14.05 -23.73 6.32
C ALA A 240 -13.72 -24.47 7.63
N ARG A 241 -13.70 -25.82 7.62
CA ARG A 241 -13.35 -26.64 8.78
C ARG A 241 -11.89 -26.44 9.22
N ILE A 242 -10.96 -26.40 8.28
CA ILE A 242 -9.53 -26.13 8.55
C ILE A 242 -9.39 -24.79 9.27
N LEU A 243 -9.98 -23.72 8.73
CA LEU A 243 -9.89 -22.37 9.30
C LEU A 243 -10.57 -22.28 10.67
N LYS A 244 -11.71 -22.95 10.88
CA LYS A 244 -12.39 -23.03 12.17
C LYS A 244 -11.63 -23.88 13.20
N GLY A 245 -10.80 -24.82 12.74
CA GLY A 245 -10.00 -25.71 13.59
C GLY A 245 -8.70 -25.09 14.11
N LEU A 246 -8.36 -23.86 13.72
CA LEU A 246 -7.16 -23.18 14.22
C LEU A 246 -7.27 -22.96 15.74
N ALA A 247 -6.26 -23.41 16.48
CA ALA A 247 -6.23 -23.25 17.94
C ALA A 247 -6.05 -21.79 18.39
N ILE A 248 -5.51 -20.94 17.52
CA ILE A 248 -5.22 -19.52 17.75
C ILE A 248 -5.75 -18.74 16.55
N GLY A 249 -6.31 -17.55 16.79
CA GLY A 249 -6.69 -16.64 15.73
C GLY A 249 -8.10 -16.82 15.14
N GLN A 250 -8.97 -17.65 15.76
CA GLN A 250 -10.37 -17.82 15.28
C GLN A 250 -11.15 -16.50 15.26
N ASP A 251 -10.81 -15.56 16.16
CA ASP A 251 -11.45 -14.25 16.25
C ASP A 251 -10.84 -13.20 15.33
N GLU A 252 -9.70 -13.51 14.70
CA GLU A 252 -9.04 -12.61 13.77
C GLU A 252 -9.93 -12.33 12.55
N PRO A 253 -10.09 -11.06 12.14
CA PRO A 253 -10.92 -10.68 11.00
C PRO A 253 -10.57 -11.46 9.73
N LEU A 254 -9.28 -11.67 9.45
CA LEU A 254 -8.80 -12.42 8.30
C LEU A 254 -9.34 -13.85 8.26
N VAL A 255 -9.31 -14.54 9.42
CA VAL A 255 -9.77 -15.94 9.52
C VAL A 255 -11.29 -16.02 9.33
N LYS A 256 -12.04 -15.07 9.90
CA LYS A 256 -13.51 -15.01 9.72
C LYS A 256 -13.91 -14.78 8.26
N VAL A 257 -13.24 -13.83 7.59
CA VAL A 257 -13.50 -13.54 6.18
C VAL A 257 -13.07 -14.71 5.28
N ALA A 258 -11.88 -15.27 5.51
CA ALA A 258 -11.41 -16.44 4.77
C ALA A 258 -12.33 -17.65 4.95
N HIS A 259 -12.84 -17.89 6.17
CA HIS A 259 -13.83 -18.95 6.43
C HIS A 259 -15.10 -18.74 5.59
N ALA A 260 -15.64 -17.53 5.55
CA ALA A 260 -16.82 -17.21 4.76
C ALA A 260 -16.57 -17.41 3.26
N ILE A 261 -15.42 -16.95 2.77
CA ILE A 261 -15.02 -17.14 1.37
C ILE A 261 -14.88 -18.63 1.05
N CYS A 262 -14.10 -19.40 1.82
CA CYS A 262 -13.92 -20.83 1.59
C CYS A 262 -15.25 -21.57 1.51
N ARG A 263 -16.18 -21.27 2.44
CA ARG A 263 -17.43 -21.98 2.52
C ARG A 263 -18.37 -21.65 1.38
N TRP A 264 -18.44 -20.35 0.97
CA TRP A 264 -19.54 -19.86 0.15
C TRP A 264 -19.15 -19.28 -1.22
N HIS A 265 -17.90 -19.36 -1.65
CA HIS A 265 -17.51 -18.85 -2.98
C HIS A 265 -18.11 -19.64 -4.16
N HIS A 266 -18.70 -20.81 -3.92
CA HIS A 266 -19.47 -21.56 -4.91
C HIS A 266 -20.99 -21.48 -4.72
N GLU A 267 -21.44 -20.63 -3.80
CA GLU A 267 -22.86 -20.26 -3.78
C GLU A 267 -23.22 -19.41 -4.99
N ARG A 268 -24.46 -19.48 -5.40
CA ARG A 268 -24.99 -18.74 -6.54
C ARG A 268 -26.10 -17.81 -6.11
N TYR A 269 -26.15 -16.64 -6.68
CA TYR A 269 -27.12 -15.61 -6.30
C TYR A 269 -28.57 -16.06 -6.42
N ASP A 270 -28.85 -17.04 -7.30
CA ASP A 270 -30.15 -17.67 -7.49
C ASP A 270 -30.50 -18.79 -6.46
N GLY A 271 -29.53 -19.18 -5.61
CA GLY A 271 -29.68 -20.24 -4.61
C GLY A 271 -29.38 -21.65 -5.13
N ASN A 272 -28.90 -21.81 -6.37
CA ASN A 272 -28.55 -23.11 -6.96
C ASN A 272 -27.06 -23.47 -6.75
N GLY A 273 -26.38 -22.78 -5.80
CA GLY A 273 -24.99 -23.03 -5.43
C GLY A 273 -24.83 -24.15 -4.40
N TYR A 274 -23.64 -24.23 -3.83
CA TYR A 274 -23.28 -25.14 -2.75
C TYR A 274 -22.27 -24.48 -1.80
N PRO A 275 -22.15 -24.94 -0.53
CA PRO A 275 -22.70 -26.14 0.06
C PRO A 275 -24.08 -25.97 0.71
N ASP A 276 -24.49 -24.73 1.04
CA ASP A 276 -25.66 -24.46 1.88
C ASP A 276 -26.91 -24.02 1.06
N GLY A 277 -26.74 -23.67 -0.23
CA GLY A 277 -27.81 -23.19 -1.10
C GLY A 277 -28.30 -21.79 -0.73
N LEU A 278 -27.39 -20.92 -0.25
CA LEU A 278 -27.71 -19.54 0.11
C LEU A 278 -28.14 -18.75 -1.11
N LYS A 279 -29.07 -17.79 -0.91
CA LYS A 279 -29.61 -16.98 -2.00
C LYS A 279 -29.48 -15.49 -1.77
N GLY A 280 -29.11 -14.79 -2.83
CA GLY A 280 -29.05 -13.32 -2.80
C GLY A 280 -28.07 -12.82 -1.74
N ASP A 281 -28.53 -11.93 -0.87
CA ASP A 281 -27.73 -11.30 0.18
C ASP A 281 -27.47 -12.18 1.41
N GLU A 282 -28.01 -13.40 1.47
CA GLU A 282 -27.59 -14.38 2.46
C GLU A 282 -26.13 -14.80 2.24
N ILE A 283 -25.63 -14.68 0.99
CA ILE A 283 -24.24 -14.93 0.65
C ILE A 283 -23.41 -13.69 1.06
N PRO A 284 -22.40 -13.83 1.92
CA PRO A 284 -21.52 -12.70 2.28
C PRO A 284 -20.89 -12.07 1.04
N ILE A 285 -20.83 -10.73 0.99
CA ILE A 285 -20.31 -10.01 -0.18
C ILE A 285 -18.89 -10.45 -0.56
N ALA A 286 -18.04 -10.76 0.42
CA ALA A 286 -16.70 -11.27 0.19
C ALA A 286 -16.71 -12.56 -0.65
N ALA A 287 -17.62 -13.50 -0.34
CA ALA A 287 -17.78 -14.73 -1.10
C ALA A 287 -18.35 -14.48 -2.50
N GLN A 288 -19.32 -13.56 -2.64
CA GLN A 288 -19.91 -13.19 -3.94
C GLN A 288 -18.86 -12.61 -4.90
N VAL A 289 -17.99 -11.72 -4.41
CA VAL A 289 -16.94 -11.09 -5.23
C VAL A 289 -15.89 -12.12 -5.63
N VAL A 290 -15.47 -12.99 -4.71
CA VAL A 290 -14.50 -14.06 -5.01
C VAL A 290 -15.07 -15.07 -6.00
N ALA A 291 -16.36 -15.45 -5.88
CA ALA A 291 -17.03 -16.31 -6.86
C ALA A 291 -16.98 -15.73 -8.29
N LEU A 292 -17.20 -14.43 -8.42
CA LEU A 292 -17.11 -13.75 -9.73
C LEU A 292 -15.65 -13.70 -10.24
N ALA A 293 -14.70 -13.39 -9.37
CA ALA A 293 -13.28 -13.35 -9.70
C ALA A 293 -12.76 -14.72 -10.15
N ASP A 294 -13.14 -15.80 -9.43
CA ASP A 294 -12.74 -17.17 -9.74
C ASP A 294 -13.29 -17.62 -11.11
N VAL A 295 -14.56 -17.37 -11.38
CA VAL A 295 -15.16 -17.70 -12.68
C VAL A 295 -14.48 -16.90 -13.81
N TYR A 296 -14.21 -15.63 -13.62
CA TYR A 296 -13.52 -14.83 -14.62
C TYR A 296 -12.11 -15.36 -14.89
N ASP A 297 -11.31 -15.64 -13.86
CA ASP A 297 -9.97 -16.21 -14.03
C ASP A 297 -10.02 -17.60 -14.67
N ALA A 298 -10.97 -18.45 -14.27
CA ALA A 298 -11.15 -19.77 -14.87
C ALA A 298 -11.49 -19.73 -16.38
N LEU A 299 -12.06 -18.64 -16.87
CA LEU A 299 -12.33 -18.43 -18.30
C LEU A 299 -11.14 -17.86 -19.06
N THR A 300 -10.37 -16.98 -18.45
CA THR A 300 -9.29 -16.22 -19.10
C THR A 300 -7.90 -16.84 -18.96
N SER A 301 -7.68 -17.69 -17.94
CA SER A 301 -6.41 -18.37 -17.72
C SER A 301 -6.28 -19.66 -18.56
N GLU A 302 -5.07 -19.91 -19.08
CA GLU A 302 -4.76 -21.16 -19.74
C GLU A 302 -4.71 -22.31 -18.74
N ARG A 303 -5.44 -23.39 -19.04
CA ARG A 303 -5.41 -24.65 -18.26
C ARG A 303 -4.99 -25.80 -19.15
N CYS A 304 -4.36 -26.83 -18.59
CA CYS A 304 -3.81 -27.98 -19.31
C CYS A 304 -4.79 -28.66 -20.29
N TYR A 305 -6.10 -28.46 -20.09
CA TYR A 305 -7.16 -29.12 -20.85
C TYR A 305 -8.11 -28.17 -21.59
N LYS A 306 -7.88 -26.84 -21.54
CA LYS A 306 -8.79 -25.85 -22.13
C LYS A 306 -8.04 -24.60 -22.57
N GLN A 307 -8.24 -24.20 -23.83
CA GLN A 307 -7.79 -22.89 -24.31
C GLN A 307 -8.54 -21.78 -23.57
N SER A 308 -7.82 -20.71 -23.20
CA SER A 308 -8.40 -19.52 -22.61
C SER A 308 -9.35 -18.82 -23.59
N TYR A 309 -10.43 -18.25 -23.07
CA TYR A 309 -11.26 -17.32 -23.83
C TYR A 309 -10.61 -15.93 -23.83
N SER A 310 -10.89 -15.13 -24.86
CA SER A 310 -10.52 -13.73 -24.80
C SER A 310 -11.25 -13.02 -23.67
N HIS A 311 -10.67 -11.92 -23.19
CA HIS A 311 -11.26 -11.08 -22.16
C HIS A 311 -12.72 -10.72 -22.48
N GLU A 312 -12.97 -10.22 -23.71
CA GLU A 312 -14.29 -9.80 -24.16
C GLU A 312 -15.30 -10.95 -24.14
N LYS A 313 -14.85 -12.14 -24.58
CA LYS A 313 -15.69 -13.32 -24.59
C LYS A 313 -16.01 -13.81 -23.17
N ALA A 314 -15.04 -13.78 -22.24
CA ALA A 314 -15.23 -14.16 -20.86
C ALA A 314 -16.26 -13.24 -20.16
N VAL A 315 -16.09 -11.92 -20.32
CA VAL A 315 -17.05 -10.93 -19.79
C VAL A 315 -18.43 -11.13 -20.37
N ASP A 316 -18.56 -11.34 -21.69
CA ASP A 316 -19.82 -11.57 -22.37
C ASP A 316 -20.56 -12.82 -21.81
N MET A 317 -19.84 -13.95 -21.65
CA MET A 317 -20.38 -15.20 -21.09
C MET A 317 -20.90 -15.02 -19.67
N ILE A 318 -20.14 -14.28 -18.82
CA ILE A 318 -20.56 -14.00 -17.45
C ILE A 318 -21.81 -13.12 -17.44
N LEU A 319 -21.84 -12.03 -18.24
CA LEU A 319 -22.95 -11.09 -18.32
C LEU A 319 -24.25 -11.74 -18.84
N HIS A 320 -24.14 -12.76 -19.72
CA HIS A 320 -25.29 -13.52 -20.22
C HIS A 320 -25.69 -14.70 -19.33
N GLY A 321 -25.04 -14.89 -18.18
CA GLY A 321 -25.39 -15.93 -17.22
C GLY A 321 -24.99 -17.37 -17.62
N GLU A 322 -24.09 -17.53 -18.62
CA GLU A 322 -23.64 -18.86 -19.04
C GLU A 322 -22.80 -19.57 -17.96
N CYS A 323 -22.22 -18.80 -17.03
CA CYS A 323 -21.33 -19.29 -15.98
C CYS A 323 -21.97 -19.32 -14.59
N GLY A 324 -23.27 -19.03 -14.48
CA GLY A 324 -23.99 -18.96 -13.22
C GLY A 324 -24.69 -17.62 -12.98
N SER A 325 -25.35 -17.51 -11.84
CA SER A 325 -26.03 -16.28 -11.43
C SER A 325 -25.22 -15.53 -10.39
N PHE A 326 -24.95 -14.27 -10.64
CA PHE A 326 -24.18 -13.38 -9.78
C PHE A 326 -25.02 -12.18 -9.32
N ASN A 327 -24.54 -11.46 -8.31
CA ASN A 327 -25.16 -10.24 -7.84
C ASN A 327 -25.22 -9.20 -8.97
N PRO A 328 -26.39 -8.59 -9.27
CA PRO A 328 -26.53 -7.60 -10.34
C PRO A 328 -25.58 -6.41 -10.20
N LEU A 329 -25.30 -5.94 -8.97
CA LEU A 329 -24.34 -4.84 -8.74
C LEU A 329 -22.93 -5.25 -9.12
N LEU A 330 -22.50 -6.50 -8.82
CA LEU A 330 -21.19 -7.00 -9.22
C LEU A 330 -21.08 -7.19 -10.73
N MET A 331 -22.16 -7.53 -11.40
CA MET A 331 -22.21 -7.62 -12.87
C MET A 331 -22.02 -6.24 -13.51
N GLU A 332 -22.61 -5.20 -12.94
CA GLU A 332 -22.37 -3.82 -13.36
C GLU A 332 -20.92 -3.40 -13.10
N CYS A 333 -20.36 -3.70 -11.91
CA CYS A 333 -18.95 -3.44 -11.59
C CYS A 333 -18.01 -4.13 -12.59
N LEU A 334 -18.24 -5.41 -12.90
CA LEU A 334 -17.45 -6.14 -13.90
C LEU A 334 -17.47 -5.46 -15.26
N LYS A 335 -18.64 -5.03 -15.71
CA LYS A 335 -18.81 -4.35 -17.01
C LYS A 335 -18.04 -3.02 -17.04
N GLU A 336 -18.18 -2.20 -16.00
CA GLU A 336 -17.56 -0.87 -15.91
C GLU A 336 -16.04 -0.93 -15.74
N SER A 337 -15.54 -1.92 -14.98
CA SER A 337 -14.10 -2.09 -14.75
C SER A 337 -13.40 -3.04 -15.74
N SER A 338 -14.09 -3.50 -16.76
CA SER A 338 -13.63 -4.54 -17.70
C SER A 338 -12.23 -4.24 -18.29
N GLU A 339 -11.99 -3.04 -18.83
CA GLU A 339 -10.70 -2.66 -19.38
C GLU A 339 -9.59 -2.55 -18.33
N LEU A 340 -9.94 -2.08 -17.13
CA LEU A 340 -9.01 -1.99 -16.01
C LEU A 340 -8.56 -3.39 -15.57
N LEU A 341 -9.51 -4.33 -15.44
CA LEU A 341 -9.23 -5.72 -15.11
C LEU A 341 -8.27 -6.37 -16.10
N ARG A 342 -8.51 -6.17 -17.40
CA ARG A 342 -7.62 -6.66 -18.47
C ARG A 342 -6.21 -6.10 -18.33
N THR A 343 -6.10 -4.80 -18.17
CA THR A 343 -4.82 -4.09 -18.08
C THR A 343 -4.00 -4.53 -16.86
N GLU A 344 -4.65 -4.63 -15.69
CA GLU A 344 -3.94 -5.02 -14.46
C GLU A 344 -3.51 -6.49 -14.45
N LEU A 345 -4.26 -7.39 -15.06
CA LEU A 345 -3.84 -8.78 -15.22
C LEU A 345 -2.63 -8.90 -16.16
N GLN A 346 -2.66 -8.23 -17.31
CA GLN A 346 -1.52 -8.19 -18.24
C GLN A 346 -0.27 -7.58 -17.59
N ARG A 347 -0.44 -6.52 -16.79
CA ARG A 347 0.65 -5.90 -16.02
C ARG A 347 1.26 -6.86 -15.00
N SER A 348 0.42 -7.60 -14.28
CA SER A 348 0.86 -8.63 -13.33
C SER A 348 1.67 -9.75 -13.99
N GLU A 349 1.29 -10.17 -15.19
CA GLU A 349 2.00 -11.16 -16.00
C GLU A 349 3.35 -10.63 -16.50
N TYR A 350 3.39 -9.39 -16.99
CA TYR A 350 4.62 -8.74 -17.47
C TYR A 350 5.64 -8.54 -16.35
N ASP A 351 5.22 -8.02 -15.19
CA ASP A 351 6.10 -7.82 -14.03
C ASP A 351 6.71 -9.13 -13.51
N ARG A 352 6.04 -10.24 -13.74
CA ARG A 352 6.53 -11.57 -13.38
C ARG A 352 7.50 -12.12 -14.41
N GLY A 353 7.19 -11.98 -15.68
CA GLY A 353 8.12 -12.30 -16.77
C GLY A 353 9.44 -11.56 -16.58
N PHE A 354 9.39 -10.27 -16.29
CA PHE A 354 10.54 -9.44 -15.99
C PHE A 354 11.32 -9.92 -14.75
N ARG A 355 10.64 -10.25 -13.65
CA ARG A 355 11.30 -10.78 -12.43
C ARG A 355 11.93 -12.15 -12.65
N HIS A 356 11.29 -13.02 -13.40
CA HIS A 356 11.83 -14.33 -13.75
C HIS A 356 13.07 -14.22 -14.62
N GLU A 357 13.05 -13.34 -15.61
CA GLU A 357 14.19 -13.09 -16.51
C GLU A 357 15.34 -12.40 -15.76
N THR A 358 15.05 -11.42 -14.89
CA THR A 358 16.03 -10.78 -14.03
C THR A 358 16.66 -11.77 -13.06
N ARG A 359 15.86 -12.67 -12.46
CA ARG A 359 16.37 -13.74 -11.57
C ARG A 359 17.24 -14.74 -12.35
N ARG A 360 16.80 -15.18 -13.52
CA ARG A 360 17.59 -16.09 -14.39
C ARG A 360 18.91 -15.46 -14.77
N LEU A 361 18.90 -14.18 -15.17
CA LEU A 361 20.12 -13.42 -15.47
C LEU A 361 21.02 -13.29 -14.23
N SER A 362 20.44 -13.03 -13.06
CA SER A 362 21.19 -12.96 -11.80
C SER A 362 21.83 -14.30 -11.45
N GLU A 363 21.12 -15.41 -11.63
CA GLU A 363 21.63 -16.77 -11.43
C GLU A 363 22.70 -17.14 -12.47
N GLU A 364 22.52 -16.76 -13.73
CA GLU A 364 23.54 -16.91 -14.78
C GLU A 364 24.78 -16.06 -14.51
N ILE A 365 24.59 -14.85 -13.95
CA ILE A 365 25.69 -13.96 -13.53
C ILE A 365 26.46 -14.54 -12.34
N LEU A 366 25.79 -15.17 -11.40
CA LEU A 366 26.41 -15.80 -10.23
C LEU A 366 27.14 -17.11 -10.57
N HIS A 367 26.68 -17.83 -11.58
CA HIS A 367 27.23 -19.14 -11.95
C HIS A 367 28.20 -19.12 -13.17
N ARG A 368 28.34 -18.00 -13.87
CA ARG A 368 29.29 -17.86 -14.98
C ARG A 368 30.25 -16.69 -14.74
N GLU A 369 31.52 -17.03 -14.54
CA GLU A 369 32.66 -16.10 -14.61
C GLU A 369 32.91 -15.49 -16.01
N ALA A 370 32.05 -15.75 -17.01
CA ALA A 370 32.36 -15.62 -18.44
C ALA A 370 31.86 -14.32 -19.12
N LEU A 371 31.11 -13.43 -18.46
CA LEU A 371 30.68 -12.17 -19.10
C LEU A 371 31.40 -10.95 -18.49
N PRO A 372 31.89 -10.01 -19.29
CA PRO A 372 32.47 -8.74 -18.81
C PRO A 372 31.47 -7.98 -17.95
N ARG A 373 31.94 -7.27 -16.90
CA ARG A 373 31.10 -6.51 -15.97
C ARG A 373 30.23 -5.43 -16.67
N GLU A 374 30.78 -4.84 -17.75
CA GLU A 374 30.10 -3.81 -18.53
C GLU A 374 28.87 -4.36 -19.29
N ASP A 375 28.96 -5.56 -19.88
CA ASP A 375 27.84 -6.19 -20.60
C ASP A 375 26.68 -6.59 -19.66
N ARG A 376 27.01 -6.94 -18.41
CA ARG A 376 26.01 -7.29 -17.38
C ARG A 376 25.20 -6.08 -16.93
N ALA A 377 25.88 -4.96 -16.68
CA ALA A 377 25.23 -3.71 -16.29
C ALA A 377 24.36 -3.16 -17.42
N GLN A 378 24.84 -3.26 -18.67
CA GLN A 378 24.09 -2.80 -19.83
C GLN A 378 22.79 -3.61 -20.02
N ARG A 379 22.83 -4.93 -19.89
CA ARG A 379 21.63 -5.77 -20.05
C ARG A 379 20.57 -5.53 -18.98
N LEU A 380 20.98 -5.29 -17.73
CA LEU A 380 20.06 -4.90 -16.66
C LEU A 380 19.40 -3.53 -16.92
N LEU A 381 20.19 -2.57 -17.43
CA LEU A 381 19.68 -1.25 -17.82
C LEU A 381 18.69 -1.34 -19.00
N ASP A 382 18.94 -2.23 -19.95
CA ASP A 382 18.05 -2.43 -21.10
C ASP A 382 16.71 -3.05 -20.66
N LEU A 383 16.73 -4.03 -19.75
CA LEU A 383 15.51 -4.60 -19.14
C LEU A 383 14.71 -3.56 -18.36
N GLU A 384 15.37 -2.68 -17.61
CA GLU A 384 14.67 -1.59 -16.91
C GLU A 384 14.08 -0.55 -17.88
N ARG A 385 14.73 -0.28 -19.00
CA ARG A 385 14.19 0.58 -20.06
C ARG A 385 12.98 -0.04 -20.73
N GLU A 386 13.03 -1.34 -21.06
CA GLU A 386 11.90 -2.07 -21.62
C GLU A 386 10.68 -2.03 -20.69
N ARG A 387 10.90 -2.22 -19.39
CA ARG A 387 9.87 -2.08 -18.34
C ARG A 387 9.27 -0.67 -18.31
N THR A 388 10.12 0.35 -18.32
CA THR A 388 9.69 1.75 -18.29
C THR A 388 8.90 2.11 -19.55
N ALA A 389 9.30 1.63 -20.72
CA ALA A 389 8.60 1.82 -21.97
C ALA A 389 7.20 1.17 -21.97
N PHE A 390 7.10 -0.08 -21.47
CA PHE A 390 5.82 -0.78 -21.32
C PHE A 390 4.84 0.01 -20.46
N TYR A 391 5.28 0.53 -19.30
CA TYR A 391 4.42 1.35 -18.44
C TYR A 391 4.09 2.73 -19.02
N ALA A 392 4.96 3.30 -19.86
CA ALA A 392 4.69 4.55 -20.53
C ALA A 392 3.63 4.39 -21.64
N GLU A 393 3.66 3.30 -22.39
CA GLU A 393 2.64 2.98 -23.39
C GLU A 393 1.26 2.75 -22.76
N GLN A 394 1.21 2.07 -21.59
CA GLN A 394 -0.04 1.85 -20.86
C GLN A 394 -0.61 3.14 -20.24
N ARG A 395 0.24 4.10 -19.83
CA ARG A 395 -0.21 5.41 -19.30
C ARG A 395 -0.71 6.37 -20.38
N GLY A 396 -0.28 6.21 -21.63
CA GLY A 396 -0.75 7.04 -22.76
C GLY A 396 -2.22 6.83 -23.12
N GLY A 397 -2.87 5.79 -22.58
CA GLY A 397 -4.29 5.49 -22.82
C GLY A 397 -5.26 5.95 -21.71
N ILE A 398 -4.78 6.39 -20.55
CA ILE A 398 -5.64 6.82 -19.43
C ILE A 398 -5.23 8.23 -19.02
N GLN A 399 -5.97 9.21 -19.52
CA GLN A 399 -5.90 10.61 -19.10
C GLN A 399 -6.77 10.71 -17.84
N PHE A 400 -6.16 10.79 -16.65
CA PHE A 400 -6.86 11.18 -15.43
C PHE A 400 -6.96 12.71 -15.44
N ASP A 401 -8.16 13.25 -15.72
CA ASP A 401 -8.49 14.63 -15.43
C ASP A 401 -8.65 14.75 -13.90
N TYR A 402 -7.64 15.34 -13.27
CA TYR A 402 -7.74 15.87 -11.92
C TYR A 402 -8.07 17.36 -12.05
N ASP A 403 -9.34 17.70 -11.96
CA ASP A 403 -9.82 19.04 -11.58
C ASP A 403 -10.01 19.11 -10.05
#